data_b9d2bc0d03ee4d67bbc86447c7047515
#
_entry.id   b9d2bc0d03ee4d67bbc86447c7047515
#
_cell.length_a   1.000
_cell.length_b   1.000
_cell.length_c   1.000
_cell.angle_alpha   90.00
_cell.angle_beta   90.00
_cell.angle_gamma   90.00
#
_symmetry.space_group_name_H-M   'P 1'
#
loop_
_entity.id
_entity.type
_entity.pdbx_description
1 polymer ?
#
loop_
_entity_poly.entity_id
_entity_poly.type
_entity_poly.pdbx_seq_one_letter_code
_entity_poly.pdbx_strand_id
1 'polypeptide(L)'
;MDSKRCWKCHDNFRKDELIDYCAPGYKTYHSYCKKCLKEQQDFDALKLKIVSIFGNDQKLWPRIMKDRKRIIIKYGYTDNTISDCLDYLYNVLKLKVLSKSLCLVTPTNVEKMKQYKRQQSAAAGQLAAAAAIEIVEKPVSIRENIDEEQEENLDEWFE
;
A
#
# COMPACT_ATOMS: atom_id res chain seq x y z
N MET A 1 31.57 4.17 22.13
CA MET A 1 30.21 4.17 21.51
C MET A 1 30.08 2.95 20.61
N ASP A 2 29.09 2.12 20.86
CA ASP A 2 28.90 0.90 20.04
C ASP A 2 28.36 1.27 18.66
N SER A 3 29.22 1.16 17.64
CA SER A 3 28.82 1.32 16.25
C SER A 3 28.59 -0.04 15.60
N LYS A 4 27.58 -0.13 14.74
CA LYS A 4 27.25 -1.35 13.95
C LYS A 4 27.11 -0.96 12.48
N ARG A 5 27.44 -1.87 11.56
CA ARG A 5 27.32 -1.62 10.13
C ARG A 5 25.92 -1.96 9.61
N CYS A 6 25.39 -1.11 8.73
CA CYS A 6 24.21 -1.44 7.94
C CYS A 6 24.51 -2.61 6.99
N TRP A 7 23.63 -3.59 6.93
CA TRP A 7 23.81 -4.79 6.08
C TRP A 7 23.89 -4.45 4.58
N LYS A 8 23.23 -3.38 4.12
CA LYS A 8 23.12 -3.06 2.69
C LYS A 8 24.15 -2.02 2.22
N CYS A 9 24.28 -0.88 2.89
CA CYS A 9 25.24 0.16 2.48
C CYS A 9 26.60 0.01 3.11
N HIS A 10 26.74 -0.83 4.14
CA HIS A 10 27.97 -1.08 4.90
C HIS A 10 28.53 0.15 5.65
N ASP A 11 27.77 1.26 5.73
CA ASP A 11 28.11 2.41 6.52
C ASP A 11 27.95 2.12 8.01
N ASN A 12 28.74 2.80 8.84
CA ASN A 12 28.68 2.70 10.29
C ASN A 12 27.61 3.64 10.85
N PHE A 13 26.77 3.12 11.73
CA PHE A 13 25.71 3.84 12.44
C PHE A 13 25.78 3.53 13.92
N ARG A 14 25.20 4.38 14.76
CA ARG A 14 24.95 4.01 16.15
C ARG A 14 23.95 2.87 16.21
N LYS A 15 24.06 2.04 17.23
CA LYS A 15 23.24 0.82 17.37
C LYS A 15 21.74 1.12 17.43
N ASP A 16 21.36 2.26 18.00
CA ASP A 16 20.00 2.78 18.11
C ASP A 16 19.43 3.35 16.80
N GLU A 17 20.29 3.64 15.82
CA GLU A 17 19.90 4.14 14.49
C GLU A 17 19.59 3.00 13.48
N LEU A 18 19.95 1.77 13.83
CA LEU A 18 19.74 0.60 13.00
C LEU A 18 18.46 -0.16 13.43
N ILE A 19 17.75 -0.67 12.45
CA ILE A 19 16.52 -1.45 12.64
C ILE A 19 16.78 -2.86 12.15
N ASP A 20 16.55 -3.84 13.02
CA ASP A 20 16.64 -5.24 12.65
C ASP A 20 15.39 -5.67 11.87
N TYR A 21 15.61 -6.22 10.68
CA TYR A 21 14.56 -6.65 9.76
C TYR A 21 14.82 -8.05 9.24
N CYS A 22 13.76 -8.85 9.19
CA CYS A 22 13.75 -10.18 8.59
C CYS A 22 12.86 -10.17 7.36
N ALA A 23 13.41 -10.45 6.19
CA ALA A 23 12.64 -10.51 4.94
C ALA A 23 11.63 -11.68 4.97
N PRO A 24 10.45 -11.54 4.33
CA PRO A 24 9.46 -12.60 4.25
C PRO A 24 10.04 -13.92 3.71
N GLY A 25 9.82 -15.01 4.43
CA GLY A 25 10.32 -16.34 4.08
C GLY A 25 11.75 -16.65 4.55
N TYR A 26 12.42 -15.71 5.23
CA TYR A 26 13.73 -15.92 5.83
C TYR A 26 13.62 -16.01 7.36
N LYS A 27 14.63 -16.64 7.99
CA LYS A 27 14.72 -16.76 9.47
C LYS A 27 15.79 -15.85 10.06
N THR A 28 16.59 -15.19 9.23
CA THR A 28 17.74 -14.39 9.65
C THR A 28 17.39 -12.92 9.66
N TYR A 29 17.69 -12.24 10.77
CA TYR A 29 17.56 -10.81 10.92
C TYR A 29 18.86 -10.12 10.48
N HIS A 30 18.71 -9.00 9.77
CA HIS A 30 19.80 -8.11 9.40
C HIS A 30 19.49 -6.69 9.83
N SER A 31 20.52 -5.93 10.21
CA SER A 31 20.37 -4.55 10.69
C SER A 31 20.52 -3.58 9.53
N TYR A 32 19.55 -2.70 9.34
CA TYR A 32 19.51 -1.71 8.27
C TYR A 32 19.37 -0.30 8.81
N CYS A 33 20.01 0.69 8.16
CA CYS A 33 19.63 2.09 8.36
C CYS A 33 18.26 2.36 7.75
N LYS A 34 17.56 3.40 8.18
CA LYS A 34 16.17 3.73 7.75
C LYS A 34 16.00 3.76 6.24
N LYS A 35 16.96 4.34 5.50
CA LYS A 35 16.92 4.40 4.03
C LYS A 35 16.99 3.00 3.42
N CYS A 36 18.00 2.22 3.81
CA CYS A 36 18.21 0.88 3.29
C CYS A 36 17.10 -0.09 3.68
N LEU A 37 16.50 0.09 4.86
CA LEU A 37 15.34 -0.70 5.29
C LEU A 37 14.15 -0.47 4.35
N LYS A 38 13.82 0.79 4.06
CA LYS A 38 12.73 1.11 3.15
C LYS A 38 12.95 0.51 1.76
N GLU A 39 14.13 0.68 1.19
CA GLU A 39 14.48 0.08 -0.10
C GLU A 39 14.40 -1.46 -0.08
N GLN A 40 14.77 -2.09 1.03
CA GLN A 40 14.66 -3.56 1.18
C GLN A 40 13.20 -3.99 1.28
N GLN A 41 12.38 -3.28 2.04
CA GLN A 41 10.94 -3.56 2.15
C GLN A 41 10.22 -3.39 0.81
N ASP A 42 10.53 -2.32 0.06
CA ASP A 42 9.97 -2.09 -1.28
C ASP A 42 10.37 -3.22 -2.25
N PHE A 43 11.61 -3.70 -2.19
CA PHE A 43 12.06 -4.83 -2.99
C PHE A 43 11.39 -6.16 -2.58
N ASP A 44 11.22 -6.41 -1.29
CA ASP A 44 10.54 -7.63 -0.82
C ASP A 44 9.06 -7.62 -1.19
N ALA A 45 8.39 -6.47 -1.11
CA ALA A 45 7.02 -6.28 -1.59
C ALA A 45 6.92 -6.54 -3.11
N LEU A 46 7.87 -6.03 -3.91
CA LEU A 46 7.94 -6.32 -5.34
C LEU A 46 8.11 -7.82 -5.62
N LYS A 47 8.97 -8.52 -4.88
CA LYS A 47 9.14 -9.98 -5.01
C LYS A 47 7.82 -10.72 -4.77
N LEU A 48 7.11 -10.39 -3.69
CA LEU A 48 5.82 -11.00 -3.38
C LEU A 48 4.78 -10.72 -4.49
N LYS A 49 4.76 -9.51 -5.03
CA LYS A 49 3.88 -9.16 -6.16
C LYS A 49 4.22 -9.98 -7.41
N ILE A 50 5.48 -10.12 -7.74
CA ILE A 50 5.95 -10.93 -8.88
C ILE A 50 5.52 -12.39 -8.72
N VAL A 51 5.70 -12.96 -7.52
CA VAL A 51 5.27 -14.33 -7.22
C VAL A 51 3.76 -14.48 -7.35
N SER A 52 2.98 -13.51 -6.89
CA SER A 52 1.51 -13.56 -6.97
C SER A 52 0.98 -13.51 -8.41
N ILE A 53 1.70 -12.83 -9.33
CA ILE A 53 1.29 -12.68 -10.74
C ILE A 53 1.86 -13.79 -11.62
N PHE A 54 3.14 -14.11 -11.49
CA PHE A 54 3.86 -15.02 -12.39
C PHE A 54 4.10 -16.42 -11.82
N GLY A 55 3.82 -16.61 -10.53
CA GLY A 55 4.12 -17.84 -9.80
C GLY A 55 5.56 -17.87 -9.27
N ASN A 56 5.82 -18.83 -8.38
CA ASN A 56 7.13 -19.02 -7.75
C ASN A 56 8.00 -19.97 -8.59
N ASP A 57 8.49 -19.50 -9.73
CA ASP A 57 9.41 -20.24 -10.59
C ASP A 57 10.83 -19.65 -10.48
N GLN A 58 11.72 -20.40 -9.86
CA GLN A 58 13.10 -19.96 -9.63
C GLN A 58 13.86 -19.67 -10.94
N LYS A 59 13.52 -20.32 -12.05
CA LYS A 59 14.14 -20.11 -13.36
C LYS A 59 13.86 -18.74 -13.96
N LEU A 60 12.80 -18.07 -13.50
CA LEU A 60 12.43 -16.74 -13.97
C LEU A 60 13.22 -15.61 -13.31
N TRP A 61 13.74 -15.82 -12.10
CA TRP A 61 14.38 -14.77 -11.32
C TRP A 61 15.55 -14.08 -12.00
N PRO A 62 16.48 -14.76 -12.66
CA PRO A 62 17.59 -14.09 -13.36
C PRO A 62 17.09 -13.11 -14.43
N ARG A 63 16.07 -13.48 -15.19
CA ARG A 63 15.45 -12.63 -16.21
C ARG A 63 14.74 -11.43 -15.59
N ILE A 64 13.93 -11.66 -14.58
CA ILE A 64 13.19 -10.62 -13.86
C ILE A 64 14.16 -9.61 -13.22
N MET A 65 15.25 -10.08 -12.59
CA MET A 65 16.26 -9.21 -11.99
C MET A 65 16.99 -8.38 -13.04
N LYS A 66 17.28 -8.95 -14.21
CA LYS A 66 17.87 -8.24 -15.35
C LYS A 66 16.92 -7.14 -15.86
N ASP A 67 15.63 -7.45 -16.02
CA ASP A 67 14.61 -6.49 -16.44
C ASP A 67 14.44 -5.37 -15.41
N ARG A 68 14.36 -5.71 -14.12
CA ARG A 68 14.31 -4.74 -13.02
C ARG A 68 15.49 -3.76 -13.07
N LYS A 69 16.72 -4.30 -13.16
CA LYS A 69 17.92 -3.47 -13.24
C LYS A 69 17.88 -2.52 -14.44
N ARG A 70 17.44 -3.02 -15.61
CA ARG A 70 17.29 -2.22 -16.83
C ARG A 70 16.26 -1.09 -16.62
N ILE A 71 15.11 -1.37 -16.01
CA ILE A 71 14.05 -0.38 -15.74
C ILE A 71 14.54 0.71 -14.79
N ILE A 72 15.22 0.33 -13.71
CA ILE A 72 15.77 1.27 -12.74
C ILE A 72 16.82 2.19 -13.42
N ILE A 73 17.75 1.61 -14.19
CA ILE A 73 18.82 2.39 -14.84
C ILE A 73 18.25 3.28 -15.94
N LYS A 74 17.35 2.75 -16.79
CA LYS A 74 16.86 3.46 -17.98
C LYS A 74 15.83 4.54 -17.65
N TYR A 75 14.95 4.28 -16.68
CA TYR A 75 13.79 5.13 -16.38
C TYR A 75 13.83 5.76 -14.99
N GLY A 76 14.77 5.38 -14.13
CA GLY A 76 14.87 5.87 -12.75
C GLY A 76 13.71 5.43 -11.84
N TYR A 77 12.98 4.37 -12.19
CA TYR A 77 11.84 3.90 -11.40
C TYR A 77 12.30 3.12 -10.17
N THR A 78 11.57 3.28 -9.07
CA THR A 78 11.78 2.54 -7.83
C THR A 78 11.05 1.20 -7.87
N ASP A 79 11.41 0.27 -6.99
CA ASP A 79 10.73 -1.02 -6.83
C ASP A 79 9.25 -0.86 -6.53
N ASN A 80 8.89 0.15 -5.75
CA ASN A 80 7.50 0.49 -5.47
C ASN A 80 6.75 0.92 -6.74
N THR A 81 7.35 1.76 -7.59
CA THR A 81 6.76 2.15 -8.88
C THR A 81 6.54 0.95 -9.80
N ILE A 82 7.49 0.01 -9.83
CA ILE A 82 7.39 -1.23 -10.62
C ILE A 82 6.24 -2.10 -10.08
N SER A 83 6.18 -2.27 -8.76
CA SER A 83 5.12 -3.04 -8.10
C SER A 83 3.73 -2.47 -8.37
N ASP A 84 3.56 -1.15 -8.25
CA ASP A 84 2.32 -0.45 -8.53
C ASP A 84 1.88 -0.59 -10.00
N CYS A 85 2.83 -0.50 -10.94
CA CYS A 85 2.56 -0.69 -12.36
C CYS A 85 2.11 -2.11 -12.66
N LEU A 86 2.73 -3.12 -12.07
CA LEU A 86 2.31 -4.52 -12.20
C LEU A 86 0.90 -4.73 -11.63
N ASP A 87 0.60 -4.14 -10.48
CA ASP A 87 -0.73 -4.20 -9.88
C ASP A 87 -1.80 -3.60 -10.79
N TYR A 88 -1.53 -2.43 -11.36
CA TYR A 88 -2.41 -1.78 -12.32
C TYR A 88 -2.65 -2.65 -13.57
N LEU A 89 -1.59 -3.20 -14.15
CA LEU A 89 -1.70 -4.01 -15.38
C LEU A 89 -2.46 -5.32 -15.17
N TYR A 90 -2.16 -6.05 -14.09
CA TYR A 90 -2.66 -7.41 -13.90
C TYR A 90 -3.89 -7.50 -12.99
N ASN A 91 -4.02 -6.62 -12.01
CA ASN A 91 -5.15 -6.64 -11.07
C ASN A 91 -6.25 -5.66 -11.46
N VAL A 92 -5.93 -4.47 -12.02
CA VAL A 92 -6.92 -3.48 -12.46
C VAL A 92 -7.35 -3.72 -13.89
N LEU A 93 -6.41 -3.73 -14.85
CA LEU A 93 -6.72 -3.96 -16.27
C LEU A 93 -6.95 -5.43 -16.61
N LYS A 94 -6.69 -6.36 -15.68
CA LYS A 94 -6.88 -7.81 -15.86
C LYS A 94 -6.19 -8.38 -17.12
N LEU A 95 -5.00 -7.86 -17.45
CA LEU A 95 -4.24 -8.35 -18.58
C LEU A 95 -3.84 -9.82 -18.39
N LYS A 96 -3.89 -10.59 -19.47
CA LYS A 96 -3.39 -11.97 -19.46
C LYS A 96 -1.88 -12.00 -19.37
N VAL A 97 -1.34 -12.92 -18.56
CA VAL A 97 0.11 -13.14 -18.46
C VAL A 97 0.58 -13.88 -19.70
N LEU A 98 0.98 -13.14 -20.74
CA LEU A 98 1.54 -13.71 -21.98
C LEU A 98 3.04 -13.96 -21.88
N SER A 99 3.75 -13.11 -21.10
CA SER A 99 5.18 -13.22 -20.87
C SER A 99 5.48 -12.97 -19.39
N LYS A 100 6.19 -13.90 -18.77
CA LYS A 100 6.65 -13.76 -17.38
C LYS A 100 7.89 -12.87 -17.34
N SER A 101 7.72 -11.58 -17.60
CA SER A 101 8.78 -10.57 -17.63
C SER A 101 8.24 -9.20 -17.23
N LEU A 102 9.14 -8.26 -16.93
CA LEU A 102 8.78 -6.88 -16.60
C LEU A 102 8.71 -5.97 -17.84
N CYS A 103 8.60 -6.52 -19.05
CA CYS A 103 8.63 -5.76 -20.30
C CYS A 103 7.47 -4.77 -20.45
N LEU A 104 6.33 -5.00 -19.78
CA LEU A 104 5.17 -4.11 -19.79
C LEU A 104 5.32 -2.90 -18.86
N VAL A 105 6.35 -2.86 -17.99
CA VAL A 105 6.67 -1.70 -17.18
C VAL A 105 7.37 -0.66 -18.06
N THR A 106 6.58 0.11 -18.79
CA THR A 106 7.02 1.16 -19.71
C THR A 106 6.59 2.53 -19.19
N PRO A 107 7.24 3.63 -19.63
CA PRO A 107 6.82 4.99 -19.26
C PRO A 107 5.34 5.25 -19.51
N THR A 108 4.81 4.79 -20.64
CA THR A 108 3.38 4.95 -20.98
C THR A 108 2.47 4.25 -19.98
N ASN A 109 2.78 3.02 -19.59
CA ASN A 109 1.97 2.27 -18.63
C ASN A 109 2.11 2.82 -17.20
N VAL A 110 3.29 3.29 -16.83
CA VAL A 110 3.51 3.96 -15.53
C VAL A 110 2.71 5.27 -15.46
N GLU A 111 2.63 6.04 -16.54
CA GLU A 111 1.83 7.28 -16.56
C GLU A 111 0.33 6.98 -16.46
N LYS A 112 -0.17 5.99 -17.20
CA LYS A 112 -1.58 5.53 -17.09
C LYS A 112 -1.91 5.09 -15.66
N MET A 113 -1.02 4.33 -15.02
CA MET A 113 -1.17 3.92 -13.61
C MET A 113 -1.25 5.13 -12.67
N LYS A 114 -0.38 6.13 -12.85
CA LYS A 114 -0.40 7.36 -12.05
C LYS A 114 -1.70 8.14 -12.22
N GLN A 115 -2.19 8.26 -13.45
CA GLN A 115 -3.48 8.92 -13.75
C GLN A 115 -4.63 8.17 -13.08
N TYR A 116 -4.67 6.85 -13.16
CA TYR A 116 -5.67 6.01 -12.49
C TYR A 116 -5.65 6.23 -10.97
N LYS A 117 -4.47 6.23 -10.33
CA LYS A 117 -4.35 6.49 -8.88
C LYS A 117 -4.85 7.89 -8.49
N ARG A 118 -4.56 8.92 -9.29
CA ARG A 118 -5.07 10.28 -9.06
C ARG A 118 -6.60 10.33 -9.13
N GLN A 119 -7.21 9.66 -10.11
CA GLN A 119 -8.67 9.60 -10.26
C GLN A 119 -9.32 8.88 -9.08
N GLN A 120 -8.75 7.76 -8.62
CA GLN A 120 -9.24 7.06 -7.42
C GLN A 120 -9.14 7.92 -6.15
N SER A 121 -8.02 8.61 -5.97
CA SER A 121 -7.81 9.51 -4.84
C SER A 121 -8.81 10.67 -4.82
N ALA A 122 -9.11 11.25 -5.98
CA ALA A 122 -10.12 12.30 -6.12
C ALA A 122 -11.53 11.79 -5.83
N ALA A 123 -11.90 10.62 -6.35
CA ALA A 123 -13.19 9.99 -6.09
C ALA A 123 -13.38 9.63 -4.60
N ALA A 124 -12.34 9.10 -3.95
CA ALA A 124 -12.36 8.80 -2.52
C ALA A 124 -12.51 10.08 -1.67
N GLY A 125 -11.85 11.18 -2.06
CA GLY A 125 -11.99 12.48 -1.41
C GLY A 125 -13.42 13.04 -1.52
N GLN A 126 -14.06 12.90 -2.69
CA GLN A 126 -15.45 13.33 -2.90
C GLN A 126 -16.45 12.52 -2.05
N LEU A 127 -16.28 11.19 -1.98
CA LEU A 127 -17.11 10.31 -1.15
C LEU A 127 -16.96 10.63 0.34
N ALA A 128 -15.75 10.88 0.81
CA ALA A 128 -15.51 11.27 2.21
C ALA A 128 -16.13 12.62 2.53
N ALA A 129 -16.09 13.61 1.63
CA ALA A 129 -16.74 14.90 1.79
C ALA A 129 -18.27 14.77 1.80
N ALA A 130 -18.85 13.95 0.91
CA ALA A 130 -20.30 13.69 0.88
C ALA A 130 -20.79 13.00 2.17
N ALA A 131 -20.05 12.00 2.67
CA ALA A 131 -20.37 11.33 3.93
C ALA A 131 -20.28 12.27 5.15
N ALA A 132 -19.33 13.21 5.16
CA ALA A 132 -19.22 14.21 6.22
C ALA A 132 -20.40 15.19 6.23
N ILE A 133 -20.94 15.54 5.06
CA ILE A 133 -22.14 16.40 4.93
C ILE A 133 -23.39 15.66 5.45
N GLU A 134 -23.56 14.38 5.13
CA GLU A 134 -24.70 13.56 5.62
C GLU A 134 -24.74 13.42 7.15
N ILE A 135 -23.58 13.40 7.82
CA ILE A 135 -23.49 13.32 9.29
C ILE A 135 -23.92 14.65 9.94
N VAL A 136 -23.72 15.79 9.28
CA VAL A 136 -24.08 17.12 9.81
C VAL A 136 -25.58 17.42 9.67
N GLU A 137 -26.28 16.83 8.70
CA GLU A 137 -27.73 17.08 8.49
C GLU A 137 -28.68 16.21 9.35
N LYS A 138 -28.17 15.14 10.00
CA LYS A 138 -28.98 14.21 10.80
C LYS A 138 -29.26 14.54 12.28
N PRO A 139 -28.68 15.54 12.96
CA PRO A 139 -28.97 15.76 14.38
C PRO A 139 -30.18 16.63 14.69
N VAL A 140 -30.92 17.14 13.71
CA VAL A 140 -32.02 18.14 14.01
C VAL A 140 -33.40 17.52 14.13
N SER A 141 -33.63 16.25 13.74
CA SER A 141 -35.00 15.68 13.73
C SER A 141 -35.36 14.71 14.87
N ILE A 142 -34.51 14.55 15.90
CA ILE A 142 -34.78 13.59 16.99
C ILE A 142 -35.18 14.26 18.34
N ARG A 143 -35.25 15.59 18.41
CA ARG A 143 -35.58 16.28 19.70
C ARG A 143 -36.97 16.85 19.86
N GLU A 144 -37.87 16.69 18.90
CA GLU A 144 -39.23 17.27 19.03
C GLU A 144 -40.36 16.27 19.32
N ASN A 145 -40.10 14.95 19.48
CA ASN A 145 -41.19 13.98 19.72
C ASN A 145 -41.07 13.17 21.01
N ILE A 146 -40.39 13.64 22.06
CA ILE A 146 -40.30 12.89 23.33
C ILE A 146 -41.09 13.58 24.48
N ASP A 147 -41.58 14.80 24.32
CA ASP A 147 -42.17 15.56 25.46
C ASP A 147 -43.72 15.62 25.50
N GLU A 148 -44.49 14.91 24.64
CA GLU A 148 -45.97 14.99 24.68
C GLU A 148 -46.72 13.68 25.01
N GLU A 149 -46.09 12.54 25.30
CA GLU A 149 -46.83 11.28 25.59
C GLU A 149 -46.63 10.70 27.01
N GLN A 150 -46.07 11.38 27.97
CA GLN A 150 -45.87 10.83 29.33
C GLN A 150 -46.57 11.55 30.48
N GLU A 151 -47.51 12.45 30.24
CA GLU A 151 -48.28 13.08 31.34
C GLU A 151 -49.72 12.56 31.57
N GLU A 152 -50.21 11.57 30.82
CA GLU A 152 -51.61 11.13 30.98
C GLU A 152 -51.83 9.77 31.69
N ASN A 153 -50.87 9.14 32.36
CA ASN A 153 -51.11 7.84 33.00
C ASN A 153 -50.58 7.70 34.44
N LEU A 154 -50.66 8.75 35.26
CA LEU A 154 -50.23 8.64 36.66
C LEU A 154 -51.39 8.69 37.70
N ASP A 155 -52.66 8.87 37.28
CA ASP A 155 -53.79 9.00 38.22
C ASP A 155 -54.66 7.74 38.39
N GLU A 156 -54.33 6.60 37.79
CA GLU A 156 -55.14 5.35 37.88
C GLU A 156 -54.62 4.27 38.85
N TRP A 157 -53.64 4.58 39.72
CA TRP A 157 -53.06 3.55 40.62
C TRP A 157 -53.29 3.80 42.13
N PHE A 158 -54.20 4.75 42.50
CA PHE A 158 -54.59 4.91 43.92
C PHE A 158 -56.12 5.01 44.07
N GLU A 159 -56.80 3.88 43.97
CA GLU A 159 -58.05 3.57 44.69
C GLU A 159 -58.06 2.07 45.09
#